data_40fa8c5cf801da51c8fc195f5b548e4a
#
_entry.id   40fa8c5cf801da51c8fc195f5b548e4a
#
_cell.length_a   1.000
_cell.length_b   1.000
_cell.length_c   1.000
_cell.angle_alpha   90.00
_cell.angle_beta   90.00
_cell.angle_gamma   90.00
#
_symmetry.space_group_name_H-M   'P 1'
#
loop_
_entity.id
_entity.type
_entity.pdbx_description
1 polymer ?
#
loop_
_entity_poly.entity_id
_entity_poly.type
_entity_poly.pdbx_seq_one_letter_code
_entity_poly.pdbx_strand_id
1 'polypeptide(L)'
;GRNYIGVRREVEARLRELFVARGGKPRRDHPFYLVLGESPWFRDLNANQGELRIPLSELDPEVTSLTYPDSFIALTRDDKPYYNQVFLLNEVSRLVTRFGIPANDHEIPYERYWETDFELYIEVQLWDTPPNFKA
;
A
#
# COMPACT_ATOMS: atom_id res chain seq x y z
N GLY A 1 17.61 15.15 -11.99
CA GLY A 1 16.77 14.06 -11.60
C GLY A 1 15.43 14.51 -11.06
N ARG A 2 14.51 13.60 -11.07
CA ARG A 2 13.18 13.86 -10.52
C ARG A 2 13.22 13.79 -9.01
N ASN A 3 12.46 14.66 -8.34
CA ASN A 3 12.34 14.59 -6.90
C ASN A 3 11.38 13.47 -6.48
N TYR A 4 11.44 13.09 -5.20
CA TYR A 4 10.64 11.99 -4.67
C TYR A 4 9.14 12.23 -4.84
N ILE A 5 8.68 13.46 -4.62
CA ILE A 5 7.26 13.80 -4.69
C ILE A 5 6.72 13.59 -6.11
N GLY A 6 7.47 14.00 -7.13
CA GLY A 6 7.06 13.81 -8.52
C GLY A 6 6.97 12.34 -8.88
N VAL A 7 7.97 11.54 -8.48
CA VAL A 7 7.95 10.10 -8.72
C VAL A 7 6.78 9.44 -7.98
N ARG A 8 6.52 9.87 -6.75
CA ARG A 8 5.42 9.31 -5.96
C ARG A 8 4.06 9.54 -6.63
N ARG A 9 3.87 10.71 -7.21
CA ARG A 9 2.62 11.03 -7.94
C ARG A 9 2.45 10.16 -9.18
N GLU A 10 3.53 9.89 -9.90
CA GLU A 10 3.49 9.00 -11.07
C GLU A 10 3.14 7.57 -10.65
N VAL A 11 3.73 7.10 -9.56
CA VAL A 11 3.44 5.77 -9.01
C VAL A 11 1.97 5.67 -8.64
N GLU A 12 1.45 6.67 -7.95
CA GLU A 12 0.05 6.67 -7.51
C GLU A 12 -0.92 6.69 -8.69
N ALA A 13 -0.63 7.47 -9.72
CA ALA A 13 -1.46 7.49 -10.92
C ALA A 13 -1.47 6.13 -11.62
N ARG A 14 -0.32 5.48 -11.70
CA ARG A 14 -0.21 4.15 -12.28
C ARG A 14 -0.93 3.10 -11.44
N LEU A 15 -0.82 3.20 -10.13
CA LEU A 15 -1.51 2.31 -9.20
C LEU A 15 -3.02 2.38 -9.45
N ARG A 16 -3.55 3.58 -9.58
CA ARG A 16 -4.96 3.80 -9.85
C ARG A 16 -5.39 3.16 -11.18
N GLU A 17 -4.60 3.36 -12.21
CA GLU A 17 -4.88 2.77 -13.53
C GLU A 17 -4.89 1.24 -13.47
N LEU A 18 -3.93 0.64 -12.77
CA LEU A 18 -3.86 -0.81 -12.63
C LEU A 18 -5.06 -1.36 -11.84
N PHE A 19 -5.49 -0.62 -10.81
CA PHE A 19 -6.68 -1.01 -10.05
C PHE A 19 -7.94 -0.95 -10.91
N VAL A 20 -8.11 0.11 -11.67
CA VAL A 20 -9.25 0.26 -12.59
C VAL A 20 -9.25 -0.87 -13.62
N ALA A 21 -8.08 -1.22 -14.15
CA ALA A 21 -7.96 -2.32 -15.12
C ALA A 21 -8.40 -3.66 -14.53
N ARG A 22 -8.34 -3.83 -13.21
CA ARG A 22 -8.79 -5.03 -12.52
C ARG A 22 -10.24 -4.96 -12.04
N GLY A 23 -10.96 -3.94 -12.45
CA GLY A 23 -12.38 -3.76 -12.12
C GLY A 23 -12.63 -2.86 -10.93
N GLY A 24 -11.61 -2.21 -10.40
CA GLY A 24 -11.77 -1.26 -9.30
C GLY A 24 -12.55 -0.02 -9.73
N LYS A 25 -13.23 0.59 -8.77
CA LYS A 25 -14.01 1.80 -8.99
C LYS A 25 -13.62 2.88 -7.97
N PRO A 26 -12.39 3.42 -8.07
CA PRO A 26 -11.93 4.40 -7.11
C PRO A 26 -12.80 5.65 -7.13
N ARG A 27 -13.12 6.17 -5.95
CA ARG A 27 -13.93 7.38 -5.77
C ARG A 27 -13.10 8.59 -5.43
N ARG A 28 -11.78 8.43 -5.33
CA ARG A 28 -10.84 9.49 -5.06
C ARG A 28 -9.69 9.40 -6.03
N ASP A 29 -9.04 10.54 -6.29
CA ASP A 29 -7.83 10.55 -7.12
C ASP A 29 -6.63 10.01 -6.35
N HIS A 30 -6.61 10.19 -5.03
CA HIS A 30 -5.53 9.76 -4.15
C HIS A 30 -6.11 8.87 -3.05
N PRO A 31 -5.48 7.73 -2.76
CA PRO A 31 -6.01 6.83 -1.74
C PRO A 31 -5.52 7.20 -0.35
N PHE A 32 -6.16 6.65 0.65
CA PHE A 32 -5.57 6.53 1.98
C PHE A 32 -4.70 5.27 1.98
N TYR A 33 -3.53 5.36 2.59
CA TYR A 33 -2.59 4.24 2.67
C TYR A 33 -2.68 3.60 4.05
N LEU A 34 -2.91 2.29 4.07
CA LEU A 34 -3.05 1.51 5.29
C LEU A 34 -2.08 0.34 5.23
N VAL A 35 -1.82 -0.28 6.37
CA VAL A 35 -0.95 -1.46 6.47
C VAL A 35 -1.80 -2.66 6.82
N LEU A 36 -1.56 -3.79 6.14
CA LEU A 36 -2.20 -5.04 6.50
C LEU A 36 -1.50 -5.61 7.74
N GLY A 37 -2.27 -5.77 8.82
CA GLY A 37 -1.72 -6.23 10.09
C GLY A 37 -0.96 -5.13 10.79
N GLU A 38 0.14 -5.50 11.45
CA GLU A 38 0.95 -4.54 12.19
C GLU A 38 2.29 -4.32 11.51
N SER A 39 2.77 -3.09 11.53
CA SER A 39 4.11 -2.74 11.10
C SER A 39 4.71 -1.77 12.11
N PRO A 40 5.63 -2.22 12.97
CA PRO A 40 6.30 -1.32 13.90
C PRO A 40 6.99 -0.17 13.18
N TRP A 41 7.59 -0.43 12.03
CA TRP A 41 8.25 0.61 11.24
C TRP A 41 7.26 1.70 10.83
N PHE A 42 6.11 1.30 10.28
CA PHE A 42 5.08 2.25 9.83
C PHE A 42 4.46 3.00 11.02
N ARG A 43 4.23 2.30 12.12
CA ARG A 43 3.66 2.90 13.34
C ARG A 43 4.60 3.95 13.91
N ASP A 44 5.90 3.65 13.96
CA ASP A 44 6.89 4.59 14.49
C ASP A 44 7.00 5.83 13.60
N LEU A 45 6.90 5.64 12.28
CA LEU A 45 6.90 6.73 11.32
C LEU A 45 5.72 7.69 11.53
N ASN A 46 4.59 7.16 11.98
CA ASN A 46 3.35 7.92 12.13
C ASN A 46 2.95 8.07 13.60
N ALA A 47 3.89 8.04 14.53
CA ALA A 47 3.61 7.99 15.96
C ALA A 47 2.75 9.15 16.47
N ASN A 48 2.84 10.32 15.83
CA ASN A 48 2.13 11.51 16.27
C ASN A 48 0.74 11.67 15.63
N GLN A 49 0.31 10.73 14.80
CA GLN A 49 -0.93 10.86 14.04
C GLN A 49 -2.06 9.98 14.56
N GLY A 50 -1.80 9.22 15.63
CA GLY A 50 -2.77 8.29 16.16
C GLY A 50 -2.87 7.04 15.30
N GLU A 51 -3.74 6.13 15.69
CA GLU A 51 -3.91 4.85 15.02
C GLU A 51 -5.37 4.62 14.66
N LEU A 52 -5.61 4.29 13.38
CA LEU A 52 -6.93 3.88 12.91
C LEU A 52 -6.87 2.42 12.52
N ARG A 53 -7.69 1.59 13.16
CA ARG A 53 -7.79 0.16 12.84
C ARG A 53 -9.12 -0.12 12.18
N ILE A 54 -9.07 -0.74 11.00
CA ILE A 54 -10.26 -1.06 10.22
C ILE A 54 -10.26 -2.55 9.92
N PRO A 55 -11.27 -3.31 10.38
CA PRO A 55 -11.38 -4.71 9.98
C PRO A 55 -11.52 -4.83 8.46
N LEU A 56 -10.88 -5.85 7.87
CA LEU A 56 -10.99 -6.08 6.43
C LEU A 56 -12.43 -6.24 5.98
N SER A 57 -13.27 -6.83 6.84
CA SER A 57 -14.69 -7.05 6.53
C SER A 57 -15.49 -5.75 6.36
N GLU A 58 -14.96 -4.63 6.84
CA GLU A 58 -15.62 -3.34 6.71
C GLU A 58 -15.18 -2.56 5.47
N LEU A 59 -14.22 -3.09 4.72
CA LEU A 59 -13.74 -2.43 3.50
C LEU A 59 -14.58 -2.84 2.30
N ASP A 60 -14.82 -1.87 1.41
CA ASP A 60 -15.55 -2.11 0.17
C ASP A 60 -14.59 -2.58 -0.91
N PRO A 61 -14.78 -3.79 -1.48
CA PRO A 61 -13.89 -4.29 -2.53
C PRO A 61 -13.76 -3.38 -3.75
N GLU A 62 -14.80 -2.62 -4.07
CA GLU A 62 -14.76 -1.75 -5.24
C GLU A 62 -13.79 -0.58 -5.10
N VAL A 63 -13.44 -0.22 -3.88
CA VAL A 63 -12.56 0.93 -3.62
C VAL A 63 -11.30 0.54 -2.85
N THR A 64 -10.98 -0.75 -2.78
CA THR A 64 -9.82 -1.25 -2.00
C THR A 64 -8.89 -2.04 -2.89
N SER A 65 -7.63 -1.62 -2.96
CA SER A 65 -6.57 -2.34 -3.66
C SER A 65 -5.44 -2.67 -2.68
N LEU A 66 -4.59 -3.62 -3.04
CA LEU A 66 -3.45 -4.01 -2.24
C LEU A 66 -2.23 -4.21 -3.13
N THR A 67 -1.06 -3.97 -2.56
CA THR A 67 0.20 -4.29 -3.21
C THR A 67 1.13 -4.98 -2.22
N TYR A 68 2.06 -5.74 -2.76
CA TYR A 68 3.16 -6.33 -2.00
C TYR A 68 4.46 -5.84 -2.58
N PRO A 69 5.34 -5.22 -1.82
CA PRO A 69 5.08 -4.66 -0.48
C PRO A 69 4.29 -3.36 -0.59
N ASP A 70 4.82 -2.23 -0.21
CA ASP A 70 4.17 -0.94 -0.44
C ASP A 70 4.16 -0.61 -1.94
N SER A 71 3.26 0.28 -2.34
CA SER A 71 3.05 0.58 -3.77
C SER A 71 4.27 1.19 -4.45
N PHE A 72 5.08 1.99 -3.74
CA PHE A 72 6.27 2.57 -4.34
C PHE A 72 7.24 1.46 -4.77
N ILE A 73 7.54 0.53 -3.89
CA ILE A 73 8.43 -0.59 -4.19
C ILE A 73 7.80 -1.51 -5.24
N ALA A 74 6.51 -1.82 -5.11
CA ALA A 74 5.81 -2.72 -6.02
C ALA A 74 5.80 -2.22 -7.46
N LEU A 75 5.75 -0.90 -7.67
CA LEU A 75 5.63 -0.33 -9.00
C LEU A 75 6.94 0.24 -9.56
N THR A 76 8.03 0.15 -8.81
CA THR A 76 9.34 0.66 -9.27
C THR A 76 10.43 -0.40 -9.37
N ARG A 77 10.26 -1.56 -8.72
CA ARG A 77 11.27 -2.63 -8.73
C ARG A 77 10.92 -3.68 -9.78
N ASP A 78 11.32 -3.43 -11.02
CA ASP A 78 10.95 -4.26 -12.18
C ASP A 78 11.63 -5.63 -12.21
N ASP A 79 12.58 -5.87 -11.33
CA ASP A 79 13.26 -7.16 -11.20
C ASP A 79 12.58 -8.10 -10.19
N LYS A 80 11.47 -7.67 -9.58
CA LYS A 80 10.79 -8.45 -8.54
C LYS A 80 9.53 -9.12 -9.07
N PRO A 81 9.16 -10.29 -8.52
CA PRO A 81 7.97 -11.02 -8.99
C PRO A 81 6.65 -10.31 -8.72
N TYR A 82 6.63 -9.36 -7.79
CA TYR A 82 5.43 -8.60 -7.48
C TYR A 82 5.30 -7.30 -8.29
N TYR A 83 6.22 -7.04 -9.20
CA TYR A 83 6.23 -5.80 -9.98
C TYR A 83 4.92 -5.63 -10.75
N ASN A 84 4.31 -4.46 -10.60
CA ASN A 84 3.05 -4.07 -11.24
C ASN A 84 1.86 -4.97 -10.88
N GLN A 85 1.96 -5.73 -9.79
CA GLN A 85 0.86 -6.58 -9.33
C GLN A 85 -0.03 -5.80 -8.38
N VAL A 86 -1.26 -5.55 -8.77
CA VAL A 86 -2.28 -4.94 -7.91
C VAL A 86 -3.31 -6.01 -7.59
N PHE A 87 -3.59 -6.21 -6.32
CA PHE A 87 -4.50 -7.25 -5.85
C PHE A 87 -5.82 -6.63 -5.40
N LEU A 88 -6.90 -7.38 -5.57
CA LEU A 88 -8.21 -7.00 -5.08
C LEU A 88 -8.41 -7.50 -3.65
N LEU A 89 -9.39 -6.94 -2.95
CA LEU A 89 -9.61 -7.30 -1.55
C LEU A 89 -9.87 -8.82 -1.37
N ASN A 90 -10.60 -9.44 -2.28
CA ASN A 90 -10.88 -10.87 -2.20
C ASN A 90 -9.67 -11.74 -2.55
N GLU A 91 -8.56 -11.14 -2.91
CA GLU A 91 -7.31 -11.85 -3.21
C GLU A 91 -6.28 -11.74 -2.09
N VAL A 92 -6.65 -11.17 -0.95
CA VAL A 92 -5.70 -10.97 0.15
C VAL A 92 -5.07 -12.28 0.62
N SER A 93 -5.84 -13.36 0.69
CA SER A 93 -5.31 -14.67 1.08
C SER A 93 -4.29 -15.19 0.08
N ARG A 94 -4.55 -15.00 -1.21
CA ARG A 94 -3.62 -15.39 -2.27
C ARG A 94 -2.33 -14.60 -2.18
N LEU A 95 -2.42 -13.30 -1.93
CA LEU A 95 -1.26 -12.44 -1.79
C LEU A 95 -0.38 -12.91 -0.62
N VAL A 96 -0.99 -13.14 0.54
CA VAL A 96 -0.26 -13.59 1.73
C VAL A 96 0.34 -14.98 1.52
N THR A 97 -0.39 -15.89 0.88
CA THR A 97 0.11 -17.23 0.60
C THR A 97 1.32 -17.17 -0.33
N ARG A 98 1.28 -16.31 -1.34
CA ARG A 98 2.33 -16.23 -2.35
C ARG A 98 3.60 -15.57 -1.82
N PHE A 99 3.47 -14.46 -1.09
CA PHE A 99 4.62 -13.64 -0.71
C PHE A 99 4.93 -13.67 0.79
N GLY A 100 3.97 -14.07 1.61
CA GLY A 100 4.11 -14.04 3.07
C GLY A 100 3.85 -12.66 3.64
N ILE A 101 3.97 -12.54 4.95
CA ILE A 101 3.88 -11.26 5.64
C ILE A 101 5.32 -10.83 5.94
N PRO A 102 5.75 -9.63 5.51
CA PRO A 102 7.12 -9.21 5.72
C PRO A 102 7.50 -9.14 7.20
N ALA A 103 8.75 -9.48 7.50
CA ALA A 103 9.28 -9.31 8.85
C ALA A 103 9.46 -7.81 9.12
N ASN A 104 9.13 -7.38 10.33
CA ASN A 104 9.15 -5.96 10.71
C ASN A 104 10.30 -5.63 11.66
N ASP A 105 11.42 -6.31 11.49
CA ASP A 105 12.60 -6.15 12.36
C ASP A 105 13.71 -5.31 11.71
N HIS A 106 13.44 -4.69 10.56
CA HIS A 106 14.43 -3.86 9.88
C HIS A 106 14.50 -2.47 10.48
N GLU A 107 15.71 -2.00 10.76
CA GLU A 107 15.95 -0.64 11.18
C GLU A 107 16.46 0.15 9.99
N ILE A 108 15.57 0.88 9.32
CA ILE A 108 15.90 1.62 8.12
C ILE A 108 15.55 3.09 8.34
N PRO A 109 16.52 4.01 8.16
CA PRO A 109 16.21 5.44 8.23
C PRO A 109 15.16 5.82 7.19
N TYR A 110 14.17 6.60 7.60
CA TYR A 110 13.08 7.01 6.72
C TYR A 110 13.59 7.67 5.43
N GLU A 111 14.64 8.48 5.56
CA GLU A 111 15.20 9.23 4.44
C GLU A 111 15.80 8.34 3.36
N ARG A 112 16.05 7.07 3.66
CA ARG A 112 16.69 6.14 2.73
C ARG A 112 15.81 4.96 2.37
N TYR A 113 14.60 4.93 2.87
CA TYR A 113 13.73 3.77 2.68
C TYR A 113 13.51 3.45 1.19
N TRP A 114 13.34 4.45 0.35
CA TRP A 114 13.12 4.26 -1.08
C TRP A 114 14.36 3.81 -1.84
N GLU A 115 15.53 3.87 -1.22
CA GLU A 115 16.78 3.41 -1.82
C GLU A 115 17.02 1.91 -1.61
N THR A 116 16.14 1.24 -0.87
CA THR A 116 16.31 -0.15 -0.48
C THR A 116 15.27 -1.04 -1.15
N ASP A 117 15.52 -2.35 -1.12
CA ASP A 117 14.58 -3.36 -1.61
C ASP A 117 13.85 -4.05 -0.46
N PHE A 118 13.87 -3.49 0.74
CA PHE A 118 13.25 -4.13 1.88
C PHE A 118 11.73 -4.13 1.76
N GLU A 119 11.16 -5.32 1.92
CA GLU A 119 9.72 -5.50 2.01
C GLU A 119 9.31 -5.29 3.47
N LEU A 120 8.80 -4.10 3.77
CA LEU A 120 8.51 -3.69 5.14
C LEU A 120 7.09 -4.01 5.60
N TYR A 121 6.12 -3.97 4.67
CA TYR A 121 4.73 -4.23 4.98
C TYR A 121 3.93 -4.42 3.70
N ILE A 122 2.75 -5.04 3.82
CA ILE A 122 1.78 -5.12 2.74
C ILE A 122 0.91 -3.88 2.84
N GLU A 123 0.78 -3.15 1.74
CA GLU A 123 0.02 -1.90 1.72
C GLU A 123 -1.39 -2.12 1.21
N VAL A 124 -2.35 -1.49 1.89
CA VAL A 124 -3.74 -1.42 1.46
C VAL A 124 -4.01 0.01 1.03
N GLN A 125 -4.52 0.19 -0.18
CA GLN A 125 -4.90 1.50 -0.69
C GLN A 125 -6.43 1.59 -0.66
N LEU A 126 -6.95 2.55 0.10
CA LEU A 126 -8.37 2.78 0.20
C LEU A 126 -8.74 4.02 -0.60
N TRP A 127 -9.50 3.82 -1.68
CA TRP A 127 -9.82 4.87 -2.66
C TRP A 127 -11.18 5.52 -2.39
N ASP A 128 -11.54 5.62 -1.12
CA ASP A 128 -12.73 6.32 -0.63
C ASP A 128 -12.49 6.70 0.82
N THR A 129 -13.42 7.45 1.41
CA THR A 129 -13.34 7.80 2.83
C THR A 129 -13.42 6.52 3.68
N PRO A 130 -12.52 6.35 4.67
CA PRO A 130 -12.57 5.16 5.52
C PRO A 130 -13.89 5.04 6.28
N PRO A 131 -14.34 3.80 6.55
CA PRO A 131 -15.49 3.58 7.43
C PRO A 131 -15.27 4.24 8.79
N ASN A 132 -16.30 4.84 9.34
CA ASN A 132 -16.26 5.50 10.65
C ASN A 132 -15.33 6.72 10.72
N PHE A 133 -14.83 7.17 9.57
CA PHE A 133 -14.05 8.41 9.52
C PHE A 133 -15.00 9.59 9.61
N LYS A 134 -14.77 10.46 10.61
CA LYS A 134 -15.53 11.70 10.74
C LYS A 134 -14.67 12.88 10.33
N ALA A 135 -15.08 13.49 9.25
CA ALA A 135 -14.38 14.68 8.74
C ALA A 135 -14.62 15.88 9.67
#